data_81f08f44d25f149ab68ca052557b2d29
#
_entry.id   81f08f44d25f149ab68ca052557b2d29
#
_cell.length_a   1.000
_cell.length_b   1.000
_cell.length_c   1.000
_cell.angle_alpha   90.00
_cell.angle_beta   90.00
_cell.angle_gamma   90.00
#
_symmetry.space_group_name_H-M   'P 1'
#
loop_
_entity.id
_entity.type
_entity.pdbx_description
1 polymer ?
#
loop_
_entity_poly.entity_id
_entity_poly.type
_entity_poly.pdbx_seq_one_letter_code
_entity_poly.pdbx_strand_id
1 'polypeptide(L)'
;MVNFKESLNNLPLIFTVIPLRDSKTGDPEHDNRIVKNIEARIMDISKTLSDFPGLTAINVPELVEENHEGKPRYNSIFTRKLARGIADQLGKEAIINKVVAHMESYDEFAKWILETESQGIRNIVLVGGNTRHHRYTGPNVSEANLITKHLMKTKNLSDITIGNICLPERGGEARRMLYKTISGADFFTTQMLFEGDHITHLLKEYGELCSKAQVNPATVILSFAPLKSVADLNLLDFLGVDLPDETKDYILENEQVSKAYKRSIKNALDVLKAIMNDKIDNYPEINIGINVEQLTKSNMPYSIEMLKEFHIMTKKK
;
A
#
# COMPACT_ATOMS: atom_id res chain seq x y z
N MET A 1 10.05 18.89 7.44
CA MET A 1 9.28 17.65 7.15
C MET A 1 10.25 16.69 6.53
N VAL A 2 10.40 15.47 7.08
CA VAL A 2 11.28 14.46 6.46
C VAL A 2 10.60 14.00 5.17
N ASN A 3 11.32 14.05 4.05
CA ASN A 3 10.83 13.58 2.76
C ASN A 3 10.59 12.06 2.84
N PHE A 4 9.47 11.55 2.30
CA PHE A 4 9.15 10.13 2.34
C PHE A 4 10.25 9.28 1.71
N LYS A 5 10.85 9.72 0.62
CA LYS A 5 11.97 9.03 -0.04
C LYS A 5 13.18 8.84 0.89
N GLU A 6 13.51 9.84 1.67
CA GLU A 6 14.59 9.75 2.66
C GLU A 6 14.23 8.78 3.79
N SER A 7 12.95 8.73 4.18
CA SER A 7 12.47 7.84 5.23
C SER A 7 12.52 6.35 4.84
N LEU A 8 12.58 6.01 3.55
CA LEU A 8 12.66 4.63 3.09
C LEU A 8 13.85 3.86 3.68
N ASN A 9 14.92 4.56 4.05
CA ASN A 9 16.08 3.97 4.68
C ASN A 9 15.96 3.80 6.21
N ASN A 10 14.90 4.33 6.83
CA ASN A 10 14.75 4.44 8.28
C ASN A 10 13.45 3.82 8.81
N LEU A 11 13.10 2.65 8.32
CA LEU A 11 11.92 1.90 8.76
C LEU A 11 10.63 2.76 8.74
N PRO A 12 10.17 3.28 7.58
CA PRO A 12 8.99 4.13 7.51
C PRO A 12 7.75 3.40 8.02
N LEU A 13 6.90 4.14 8.74
CA LEU A 13 5.63 3.64 9.24
C LEU A 13 4.49 4.36 8.51
N ILE A 14 3.71 3.61 7.76
CA ILE A 14 2.64 4.08 6.88
C ILE A 14 1.30 3.63 7.43
N PHE A 15 0.27 4.44 7.23
CA PHE A 15 -1.10 4.07 7.50
C PHE A 15 -1.94 4.16 6.23
N THR A 16 -2.51 3.03 5.82
CA THR A 16 -3.43 2.98 4.67
C THR A 16 -4.86 3.22 5.11
N VAL A 17 -5.45 4.27 4.55
CA VAL A 17 -6.83 4.67 4.79
C VAL A 17 -7.70 4.14 3.67
N ILE A 18 -8.76 3.40 4.02
CA ILE A 18 -9.74 2.98 3.03
C ILE A 18 -10.49 4.21 2.48
N PRO A 19 -10.52 4.43 1.16
CA PRO A 19 -11.25 5.53 0.56
C PRO A 19 -12.77 5.36 0.72
N LEU A 20 -13.50 6.45 0.58
CA LEU A 20 -14.95 6.38 0.45
C LEU A 20 -15.32 5.73 -0.89
N ARG A 21 -16.31 4.86 -0.88
CA ARG A 21 -16.96 4.41 -2.11
C ARG A 21 -17.79 5.57 -2.63
N ASP A 22 -17.40 6.10 -3.76
CA ASP A 22 -18.08 7.21 -4.40
C ASP A 22 -17.97 7.12 -5.93
N SER A 23 -18.96 7.66 -6.61
CA SER A 23 -18.95 7.82 -8.06
C SER A 23 -19.61 9.15 -8.40
N LYS A 24 -19.00 9.92 -9.30
CA LYS A 24 -19.66 11.09 -9.86
C LYS A 24 -20.88 10.66 -10.66
N THR A 25 -21.99 11.36 -10.42
CA THR A 25 -23.23 11.09 -11.14
C THR A 25 -23.59 12.19 -12.14
N GLY A 26 -22.93 13.37 -12.04
CA GLY A 26 -23.30 14.57 -12.77
C GLY A 26 -24.46 15.34 -12.13
N ASP A 27 -25.06 14.80 -11.06
CA ASP A 27 -26.02 15.52 -10.23
C ASP A 27 -25.29 16.43 -9.24
N PRO A 28 -25.45 17.75 -9.31
CA PRO A 28 -24.76 18.71 -8.44
C PRO A 28 -25.01 18.50 -6.94
N GLU A 29 -26.21 18.08 -6.55
CA GLU A 29 -26.53 17.83 -5.14
C GLU A 29 -25.80 16.58 -4.63
N HIS A 30 -25.80 15.53 -5.44
CA HIS A 30 -25.08 14.29 -5.12
C HIS A 30 -23.57 14.55 -5.04
N ASP A 31 -23.00 15.20 -6.03
CA ASP A 31 -21.57 15.48 -6.10
C ASP A 31 -21.10 16.40 -4.96
N ASN A 32 -21.90 17.40 -4.58
CA ASN A 32 -21.63 18.25 -3.41
C ASN A 32 -21.68 17.45 -2.08
N ARG A 33 -22.60 16.49 -1.95
CA ARG A 33 -22.67 15.61 -0.77
C ARG A 33 -21.44 14.73 -0.67
N ILE A 34 -20.93 14.19 -1.78
CA ILE A 34 -19.67 13.43 -1.80
C ILE A 34 -18.53 14.30 -1.29
N VAL A 35 -18.37 15.52 -1.77
CA VAL A 35 -17.31 16.45 -1.34
C VAL A 35 -17.38 16.69 0.17
N LYS A 36 -18.55 16.96 0.73
CA LYS A 36 -18.75 17.13 2.19
C LYS A 36 -18.38 15.88 2.96
N ASN A 37 -18.71 14.70 2.45
CA ASN A 37 -18.35 13.43 3.09
C ASN A 37 -16.83 13.22 3.12
N ILE A 38 -16.13 13.61 2.06
CA ILE A 38 -14.66 13.54 2.00
C ILE A 38 -14.04 14.50 3.04
N GLU A 39 -14.53 15.73 3.14
CA GLU A 39 -14.06 16.71 4.12
C GLU A 39 -14.29 16.22 5.56
N ALA A 40 -15.46 15.69 5.87
CA ALA A 40 -15.74 15.07 7.16
C ALA A 40 -14.82 13.89 7.44
N ARG A 41 -14.51 13.07 6.43
CA ARG A 41 -13.60 11.93 6.55
C ARG A 41 -12.16 12.38 6.80
N ILE A 42 -11.70 13.43 6.13
CA ILE A 42 -10.38 14.03 6.37
C ILE A 42 -10.26 14.46 7.84
N MET A 43 -11.24 15.21 8.35
CA MET A 43 -11.23 15.68 9.75
C MET A 43 -11.24 14.53 10.76
N ASP A 44 -12.07 13.52 10.55
CA ASP A 44 -12.18 12.36 11.44
C ASP A 44 -10.88 11.57 11.54
N ILE A 45 -10.26 11.27 10.40
CA ILE A 45 -8.99 10.53 10.34
C ILE A 45 -7.85 11.37 10.90
N SER A 46 -7.75 12.63 10.51
CA SER A 46 -6.70 13.52 11.00
C SER A 46 -6.77 13.70 12.51
N LYS A 47 -7.97 13.87 13.08
CA LYS A 47 -8.16 13.91 14.52
C LYS A 47 -7.71 12.61 15.20
N THR A 48 -8.04 11.46 14.61
CA THR A 48 -7.70 10.16 15.19
C THR A 48 -6.20 9.88 15.18
N LEU A 49 -5.48 10.40 14.17
CA LEU A 49 -4.05 10.19 13.98
C LEU A 49 -3.18 11.33 14.50
N SER A 50 -3.76 12.45 14.96
CA SER A 50 -3.02 13.66 15.39
C SER A 50 -1.99 13.37 16.48
N ASP A 51 -2.32 12.49 17.40
CA ASP A 51 -1.47 12.15 18.54
C ASP A 51 -0.42 11.07 18.23
N PHE A 52 -0.26 10.70 16.94
CA PHE A 52 0.66 9.67 16.53
C PHE A 52 1.91 10.24 15.80
N PRO A 53 2.98 10.61 16.54
CA PRO A 53 4.15 11.28 15.96
C PRO A 53 5.01 10.38 15.05
N GLY A 54 4.94 9.04 15.24
CA GLY A 54 5.76 8.08 14.50
C GLY A 54 5.32 7.81 13.06
N LEU A 55 4.17 8.34 12.65
CA LEU A 55 3.67 8.14 11.30
C LEU A 55 4.53 8.91 10.27
N THR A 56 4.92 8.22 9.20
CA THR A 56 5.70 8.82 8.11
C THR A 56 4.80 9.33 6.98
N ALA A 57 3.85 8.51 6.55
CA ALA A 57 2.97 8.83 5.43
C ALA A 57 1.58 8.23 5.58
N ILE A 58 0.60 8.83 4.89
CA ILE A 58 -0.75 8.29 4.68
C ILE A 58 -0.83 7.74 3.27
N ASN A 59 -1.30 6.50 3.14
CA ASN A 59 -1.58 5.88 1.85
C ASN A 59 -3.09 5.80 1.62
N VAL A 60 -3.54 6.14 0.40
CA VAL A 60 -4.93 5.98 -0.03
C VAL A 60 -4.96 5.19 -1.34
N PRO A 61 -5.42 3.93 -1.32
CA PRO A 61 -5.49 3.10 -2.52
C PRO A 61 -6.64 3.51 -3.43
N GLU A 62 -6.47 3.31 -4.74
CA GLU A 62 -7.57 3.30 -5.68
C GLU A 62 -8.30 1.95 -5.59
N LEU A 63 -9.62 1.98 -5.45
CA LEU A 63 -10.43 0.77 -5.47
C LEU A 63 -11.02 0.57 -6.87
N VAL A 64 -10.54 -0.46 -7.54
CA VAL A 64 -11.01 -0.85 -8.88
C VAL A 64 -11.46 -2.30 -8.83
N GLU A 65 -12.71 -2.55 -9.18
CA GLU A 65 -13.26 -3.88 -9.38
C GLU A 65 -13.22 -4.19 -10.88
N GLU A 66 -12.73 -5.37 -11.26
CA GLU A 66 -12.81 -5.87 -12.63
C GLU A 66 -14.01 -6.81 -12.75
N ASN A 67 -14.82 -6.63 -13.79
CA ASN A 67 -15.85 -7.60 -14.14
C ASN A 67 -15.25 -8.80 -14.90
N HIS A 68 -16.07 -9.80 -15.24
CA HIS A 68 -15.64 -10.99 -15.98
C HIS A 68 -15.08 -10.70 -17.39
N GLU A 69 -15.37 -9.50 -17.94
CA GLU A 69 -14.85 -9.05 -19.23
C GLU A 69 -13.58 -8.20 -19.08
N GLY A 70 -13.05 -8.05 -17.86
CA GLY A 70 -11.89 -7.20 -17.56
C GLY A 70 -12.17 -5.70 -17.59
N LYS A 71 -13.45 -5.29 -17.61
CA LYS A 71 -13.82 -3.88 -17.59
C LYS A 71 -13.75 -3.35 -16.15
N PRO A 72 -13.09 -2.20 -15.93
CA PRO A 72 -12.94 -1.63 -14.60
C PRO A 72 -14.24 -0.95 -14.14
N ARG A 73 -14.52 -1.11 -12.85
CA ARG A 73 -15.48 -0.28 -12.11
C ARG A 73 -14.74 0.46 -11.01
N TYR A 74 -14.61 1.76 -11.17
CA TYR A 74 -13.97 2.60 -10.16
C TYR A 74 -14.93 2.88 -9.01
N ASN A 75 -14.52 2.54 -7.79
CA ASN A 75 -15.29 2.73 -6.57
C ASN A 75 -14.77 3.89 -5.71
N SER A 76 -13.71 4.58 -6.16
CA SER A 76 -13.13 5.72 -5.44
C SER A 76 -12.44 6.65 -6.43
N ILE A 77 -13.00 7.86 -6.59
CA ILE A 77 -12.51 8.85 -7.58
C ILE A 77 -11.77 10.03 -6.95
N PHE A 78 -11.90 10.23 -5.63
CA PHE A 78 -11.30 11.37 -4.93
C PHE A 78 -10.10 10.98 -4.06
N THR A 79 -9.35 9.92 -4.43
CA THR A 79 -8.21 9.41 -3.66
C THR A 79 -7.15 10.49 -3.41
N ARG A 80 -6.83 11.30 -4.43
CA ARG A 80 -5.88 12.41 -4.31
C ARG A 80 -6.34 13.48 -3.29
N LYS A 81 -7.61 13.90 -3.35
CA LYS A 81 -8.18 14.88 -2.41
C LYS A 81 -8.14 14.34 -0.97
N LEU A 82 -8.51 13.08 -0.79
CA LEU A 82 -8.51 12.44 0.53
C LEU A 82 -7.09 12.32 1.09
N ALA A 83 -6.16 11.76 0.32
CA ALA A 83 -4.78 11.57 0.76
C ALA A 83 -4.10 12.88 1.10
N ARG A 84 -4.19 13.87 0.21
CA ARG A 84 -3.59 15.19 0.41
C ARG A 84 -4.20 15.91 1.61
N GLY A 85 -5.54 15.90 1.73
CA GLY A 85 -6.23 16.56 2.83
C GLY A 85 -5.84 16.02 4.20
N ILE A 86 -5.71 14.69 4.35
CA ILE A 86 -5.25 14.08 5.61
C ILE A 86 -3.77 14.40 5.85
N ALA A 87 -2.92 14.24 4.83
CA ALA A 87 -1.50 14.49 4.95
C ALA A 87 -1.19 15.94 5.37
N ASP A 88 -1.88 16.93 4.78
CA ASP A 88 -1.74 18.33 5.13
C ASP A 88 -2.15 18.62 6.57
N GLN A 89 -3.26 18.05 7.03
CA GLN A 89 -3.73 18.22 8.42
C GLN A 89 -2.74 17.64 9.44
N LEU A 90 -2.05 16.56 9.09
CA LEU A 90 -1.11 15.86 9.96
C LEU A 90 0.35 16.35 9.80
N GLY A 91 0.65 17.16 8.80
CA GLY A 91 2.03 17.51 8.45
C GLY A 91 2.84 16.29 7.99
N LYS A 92 2.22 15.36 7.26
CA LYS A 92 2.81 14.11 6.78
C LYS A 92 2.83 14.05 5.25
N GLU A 93 3.47 13.02 4.69
CA GLU A 93 3.47 12.77 3.25
C GLU A 93 2.23 11.99 2.81
N ALA A 94 1.77 12.27 1.59
CA ALA A 94 0.68 11.53 0.95
C ALA A 94 1.24 10.51 -0.05
N ILE A 95 0.70 9.29 -0.01
CA ILE A 95 0.92 8.24 -1.00
C ILE A 95 -0.44 7.91 -1.60
N ILE A 96 -0.50 7.70 -2.92
CA ILE A 96 -1.70 7.24 -3.61
C ILE A 96 -1.38 6.04 -4.49
N ASN A 97 -2.33 5.10 -4.58
CA ASN A 97 -2.20 3.99 -5.52
C ASN A 97 -2.98 4.30 -6.80
N LYS A 98 -2.43 3.88 -7.94
CA LYS A 98 -3.07 3.96 -9.25
C LYS A 98 -3.00 2.64 -9.98
N VAL A 99 -4.15 2.10 -10.37
CA VAL A 99 -4.21 0.94 -11.27
C VAL A 99 -3.98 1.43 -12.69
N VAL A 100 -2.77 1.22 -13.20
CA VAL A 100 -2.33 1.78 -14.49
C VAL A 100 -2.81 0.98 -15.69
N ALA A 101 -3.08 -0.31 -15.50
CA ALA A 101 -3.51 -1.22 -16.57
C ALA A 101 -4.82 -0.77 -17.24
N HIS A 102 -5.73 -0.15 -16.48
CA HIS A 102 -7.04 0.29 -16.96
C HIS A 102 -7.07 1.70 -17.56
N MET A 103 -5.93 2.34 -17.72
CA MET A 103 -5.87 3.62 -18.41
C MET A 103 -6.10 3.41 -19.92
N GLU A 104 -6.79 4.35 -20.55
CA GLU A 104 -7.14 4.24 -21.97
C GLU A 104 -5.92 4.33 -22.90
N SER A 105 -4.87 5.03 -22.42
CA SER A 105 -3.64 5.22 -23.18
C SER A 105 -2.45 5.60 -22.30
N TYR A 106 -1.25 5.56 -22.87
CA TYR A 106 -0.03 6.05 -22.24
C TYR A 106 -0.05 7.56 -22.02
N ASP A 107 -0.71 8.32 -22.91
CA ASP A 107 -0.88 9.76 -22.77
C ASP A 107 -1.79 10.13 -21.60
N GLU A 108 -2.86 9.36 -21.38
CA GLU A 108 -3.71 9.52 -20.20
C GLU A 108 -2.91 9.29 -18.91
N PHE A 109 -2.05 8.26 -18.87
CA PHE A 109 -1.18 8.03 -17.73
C PHE A 109 -0.19 9.18 -17.53
N ALA A 110 0.45 9.68 -18.59
CA ALA A 110 1.35 10.82 -18.51
C ALA A 110 0.62 12.07 -17.96
N LYS A 111 -0.58 12.34 -18.44
CA LYS A 111 -1.43 13.43 -17.92
C LYS A 111 -1.75 13.25 -16.45
N TRP A 112 -2.10 12.02 -16.03
CA TRP A 112 -2.40 11.71 -14.63
C TRP A 112 -1.19 11.97 -13.71
N ILE A 113 0.04 11.66 -14.15
CA ILE A 113 1.28 11.96 -13.40
C ILE A 113 1.43 13.47 -13.22
N LEU A 114 1.29 14.26 -14.32
CA LEU A 114 1.41 15.72 -14.28
C LEU A 114 0.38 16.35 -13.33
N GLU A 115 -0.88 15.92 -13.41
CA GLU A 115 -1.95 16.39 -12.53
C GLU A 115 -1.71 16.01 -11.07
N THR A 116 -1.16 14.83 -10.81
CA THR A 116 -0.87 14.33 -9.46
C THR A 116 0.24 15.16 -8.82
N GLU A 117 1.31 15.40 -9.56
CA GLU A 117 2.43 16.24 -9.09
C GLU A 117 1.99 17.68 -8.86
N SER A 118 1.18 18.26 -9.76
CA SER A 118 0.65 19.63 -9.61
C SER A 118 -0.23 19.81 -8.36
N GLN A 119 -0.81 18.73 -7.83
CA GLN A 119 -1.54 18.70 -6.56
C GLN A 119 -0.61 18.50 -5.35
N GLY A 120 0.70 18.50 -5.54
CA GLY A 120 1.70 18.34 -4.49
C GLY A 120 1.85 16.91 -3.96
N ILE A 121 1.37 15.89 -4.69
CA ILE A 121 1.55 14.48 -4.34
C ILE A 121 2.77 13.95 -5.09
N ARG A 122 3.76 13.47 -4.35
CA ARG A 122 5.04 13.01 -4.88
C ARG A 122 5.34 11.54 -4.64
N ASN A 123 4.45 10.83 -3.96
CA ASN A 123 4.65 9.41 -3.67
C ASN A 123 3.46 8.63 -4.25
N ILE A 124 3.76 7.70 -5.13
CA ILE A 124 2.76 6.95 -5.88
C ILE A 124 3.06 5.45 -5.82
N VAL A 125 2.03 4.63 -5.79
CA VAL A 125 2.14 3.18 -5.99
C VAL A 125 1.43 2.82 -7.28
N LEU A 126 2.18 2.30 -8.26
CA LEU A 126 1.65 1.89 -9.55
C LEU A 126 1.30 0.41 -9.53
N VAL A 127 0.05 0.10 -9.83
CA VAL A 127 -0.56 -1.23 -9.70
C VAL A 127 -0.94 -1.74 -11.09
N GLY A 128 -0.63 -3.00 -11.38
CA GLY A 128 -1.01 -3.68 -12.63
C GLY A 128 -2.46 -4.17 -12.63
N GLY A 129 -2.88 -4.85 -13.68
CA GLY A 129 -4.16 -5.52 -13.75
C GLY A 129 -4.17 -6.87 -13.04
N ASN A 130 -5.37 -7.38 -12.73
CA ASN A 130 -5.56 -8.60 -11.94
C ASN A 130 -5.29 -9.88 -12.72
N THR A 131 -5.49 -9.89 -14.05
CA THR A 131 -5.37 -11.09 -14.86
C THR A 131 -4.35 -10.96 -16.00
N ARG A 132 -3.76 -12.09 -16.39
CA ARG A 132 -2.91 -12.18 -17.60
C ARG A 132 -3.71 -12.51 -18.87
N HIS A 133 -4.97 -12.84 -18.72
CA HIS A 133 -5.82 -13.24 -19.84
C HIS A 133 -6.44 -12.06 -20.60
N HIS A 134 -6.38 -10.85 -20.02
CA HIS A 134 -6.86 -9.64 -20.67
C HIS A 134 -5.69 -8.80 -21.20
N ARG A 135 -5.89 -8.25 -22.40
CA ARG A 135 -4.99 -7.25 -22.95
C ARG A 135 -5.47 -5.86 -22.46
N TYR A 136 -4.73 -5.31 -21.53
CA TYR A 136 -5.00 -3.98 -21.02
C TYR A 136 -4.55 -2.90 -22.00
N THR A 137 -5.26 -1.77 -22.02
CA THR A 137 -4.96 -0.61 -22.87
C THR A 137 -3.86 0.27 -22.29
N GLY A 138 -3.79 0.35 -20.97
CA GLY A 138 -2.80 1.12 -20.24
C GLY A 138 -1.42 0.46 -20.19
N PRO A 139 -0.41 1.17 -19.67
CA PRO A 139 0.93 0.65 -19.53
C PRO A 139 1.00 -0.50 -18.51
N ASN A 140 1.91 -1.43 -18.70
CA ASN A 140 2.30 -2.31 -17.60
C ASN A 140 3.10 -1.52 -16.55
N VAL A 141 3.31 -2.13 -15.37
CA VAL A 141 3.93 -1.43 -14.23
C VAL A 141 5.36 -0.95 -14.54
N SER A 142 6.17 -1.75 -15.25
CA SER A 142 7.54 -1.35 -15.62
C SER A 142 7.55 -0.21 -16.64
N GLU A 143 6.64 -0.24 -17.62
CA GLU A 143 6.45 0.87 -18.57
C GLU A 143 6.00 2.15 -17.84
N ALA A 144 5.07 2.03 -16.90
CA ALA A 144 4.59 3.16 -16.09
C ALA A 144 5.73 3.77 -15.25
N ASN A 145 6.61 2.95 -14.66
CA ASN A 145 7.80 3.42 -13.96
C ASN A 145 8.71 4.23 -14.90
N LEU A 146 9.03 3.67 -16.09
CA LEU A 146 9.89 4.33 -17.07
C LEU A 146 9.28 5.65 -17.59
N ILE A 147 7.97 5.68 -17.88
CA ILE A 147 7.27 6.90 -18.29
C ILE A 147 7.37 7.94 -17.19
N THR A 148 7.13 7.57 -15.93
CA THR A 148 7.23 8.50 -14.79
C THR A 148 8.65 9.07 -14.67
N LYS A 149 9.69 8.23 -14.71
CA LYS A 149 11.10 8.70 -14.69
C LYS A 149 11.44 9.60 -15.89
N HIS A 150 10.91 9.29 -17.07
CA HIS A 150 11.07 10.13 -18.26
C HIS A 150 10.42 11.50 -18.09
N LEU A 151 9.19 11.56 -17.59
CA LEU A 151 8.46 12.81 -17.32
C LEU A 151 9.18 13.67 -16.27
N MET A 152 9.67 13.07 -15.19
CA MET A 152 10.47 13.78 -14.19
C MET A 152 11.65 14.51 -14.84
N LYS A 153 12.37 13.85 -15.74
CA LYS A 153 13.53 14.41 -16.43
C LYS A 153 13.15 15.46 -17.49
N THR A 154 12.15 15.16 -18.33
CA THR A 154 11.81 16.00 -19.50
C THR A 154 10.91 17.18 -19.18
N LYS A 155 10.09 17.07 -18.13
CA LYS A 155 9.18 18.13 -17.68
C LYS A 155 9.69 18.85 -16.44
N ASN A 156 10.91 18.53 -15.98
CA ASN A 156 11.51 19.10 -14.77
C ASN A 156 10.58 19.03 -13.55
N LEU A 157 9.91 17.88 -13.39
CA LEU A 157 9.01 17.66 -12.26
C LEU A 157 9.80 17.48 -10.97
N SER A 158 9.14 17.68 -9.85
CA SER A 158 9.66 17.29 -8.53
C SER A 158 10.02 15.80 -8.51
N ASP A 159 10.93 15.40 -7.62
CA ASP A 159 11.30 13.99 -7.47
C ASP A 159 10.09 13.17 -6.99
N ILE A 160 9.59 12.27 -7.85
CA ILE A 160 8.47 11.38 -7.56
C ILE A 160 9.03 10.04 -7.09
N THR A 161 8.62 9.63 -5.89
CA THR A 161 8.93 8.31 -5.32
C THR A 161 7.95 7.29 -5.85
N ILE A 162 8.46 6.27 -6.53
CA ILE A 162 7.64 5.26 -7.22
C ILE A 162 7.62 3.96 -6.41
N GLY A 163 6.44 3.56 -5.97
CA GLY A 163 6.16 2.25 -5.38
C GLY A 163 5.49 1.30 -6.37
N ASN A 164 5.65 0.01 -6.12
CA ASN A 164 4.90 -1.03 -6.83
C ASN A 164 4.43 -2.10 -5.83
N ILE A 165 3.45 -2.92 -6.23
CA ILE A 165 3.01 -4.06 -5.43
C ILE A 165 3.94 -5.25 -5.66
N CYS A 166 4.24 -5.99 -4.57
CA CYS A 166 4.80 -7.34 -4.64
C CYS A 166 3.87 -8.34 -3.93
N LEU A 167 3.77 -9.54 -4.48
CA LEU A 167 2.92 -10.62 -4.01
C LEU A 167 3.81 -11.79 -3.57
N PRO A 168 4.04 -12.00 -2.25
CA PRO A 168 5.01 -12.98 -1.76
C PRO A 168 4.77 -14.41 -2.24
N GLU A 169 3.52 -14.79 -2.39
CA GLU A 169 3.12 -16.15 -2.79
C GLU A 169 3.21 -16.40 -4.30
N ARG A 170 3.42 -15.34 -5.09
CA ARG A 170 3.41 -15.46 -6.54
C ARG A 170 4.73 -15.99 -7.09
N GLY A 171 4.71 -17.15 -7.74
CA GLY A 171 5.89 -17.75 -8.38
C GLY A 171 6.65 -16.77 -9.29
N GLY A 172 7.99 -16.65 -9.08
CA GLY A 172 8.88 -15.77 -9.82
C GLY A 172 8.69 -14.28 -9.52
N GLU A 173 8.17 -13.92 -8.36
CA GLU A 173 7.96 -12.53 -7.97
C GLU A 173 9.27 -11.78 -7.75
N ALA A 174 10.30 -12.40 -7.20
CA ALA A 174 11.62 -11.81 -7.01
C ALA A 174 12.19 -11.27 -8.34
N ARG A 175 12.06 -12.04 -9.43
CA ARG A 175 12.48 -11.59 -10.76
C ARG A 175 11.67 -10.39 -11.26
N ARG A 176 10.35 -10.36 -10.99
CA ARG A 176 9.50 -9.21 -11.33
C ARG A 176 9.87 -7.98 -10.52
N MET A 177 10.20 -8.15 -9.25
CA MET A 177 10.69 -7.06 -8.40
C MET A 177 11.99 -6.50 -8.95
N LEU A 178 12.95 -7.34 -9.35
CA LEU A 178 14.18 -6.88 -9.98
C LEU A 178 13.90 -6.03 -11.24
N TYR A 179 13.02 -6.49 -12.14
CA TYR A 179 12.67 -5.72 -13.34
C TYR A 179 11.98 -4.39 -13.02
N LYS A 180 11.10 -4.36 -12.03
CA LYS A 180 10.46 -3.14 -11.54
C LYS A 180 11.48 -2.19 -10.91
N THR A 181 12.45 -2.69 -10.16
CA THR A 181 13.56 -1.91 -9.59
C THR A 181 14.40 -1.27 -10.68
N ILE A 182 14.84 -2.05 -11.68
CA ILE A 182 15.60 -1.56 -12.83
C ILE A 182 14.81 -0.51 -13.62
N SER A 183 13.48 -0.65 -13.72
CA SER A 183 12.63 0.33 -14.39
C SER A 183 12.32 1.58 -13.55
N GLY A 184 12.78 1.64 -12.29
CA GLY A 184 12.74 2.85 -11.47
C GLY A 184 11.85 2.79 -10.24
N ALA A 185 11.44 1.61 -9.76
CA ALA A 185 10.77 1.49 -8.47
C ALA A 185 11.72 1.85 -7.32
N ASP A 186 11.30 2.73 -6.43
CA ASP A 186 12.03 3.14 -5.23
C ASP A 186 11.62 2.26 -4.02
N PHE A 187 10.39 1.70 -4.02
CA PHE A 187 9.92 0.80 -2.98
C PHE A 187 8.86 -0.18 -3.49
N PHE A 188 8.61 -1.23 -2.71
CA PHE A 188 7.49 -2.15 -2.88
C PHE A 188 6.58 -2.10 -1.66
N THR A 189 5.30 -2.36 -1.84
CA THR A 189 4.38 -2.68 -0.77
C THR A 189 3.84 -4.10 -0.98
N THR A 190 3.80 -4.90 0.08
CA THR A 190 3.31 -6.27 -0.01
C THR A 190 1.79 -6.32 -0.02
N GLN A 191 1.22 -7.45 -0.42
CA GLN A 191 -0.09 -7.85 0.05
C GLN A 191 -0.07 -7.98 1.59
N MET A 192 -1.23 -7.98 2.25
CA MET A 192 -1.32 -8.14 3.70
C MET A 192 -0.71 -9.47 4.14
N LEU A 193 0.17 -9.41 5.14
CA LEU A 193 0.92 -10.56 5.64
C LEU A 193 0.27 -11.12 6.92
N PHE A 194 0.08 -12.42 6.93
CA PHE A 194 -0.39 -13.18 8.09
C PHE A 194 0.60 -14.28 8.53
N GLU A 195 1.60 -14.55 7.68
CA GLU A 195 2.73 -15.44 7.93
C GLU A 195 4.03 -14.87 7.36
N GLY A 196 5.17 -15.42 7.79
CA GLY A 196 6.50 -14.90 7.44
C GLY A 196 7.21 -15.65 6.31
N ASP A 197 6.88 -16.91 6.04
CA ASP A 197 7.70 -17.82 5.25
C ASP A 197 7.82 -17.39 3.78
N HIS A 198 6.70 -17.07 3.14
CA HIS A 198 6.73 -16.64 1.74
C HIS A 198 7.47 -15.31 1.54
N ILE A 199 7.29 -14.36 2.46
CA ILE A 199 7.96 -13.06 2.33
C ILE A 199 9.45 -13.16 2.62
N THR A 200 9.90 -13.93 3.61
CA THR A 200 11.35 -14.12 3.89
C THR A 200 12.05 -14.80 2.72
N HIS A 201 11.43 -15.84 2.14
CA HIS A 201 11.94 -16.48 0.94
C HIS A 201 12.04 -15.51 -0.24
N LEU A 202 10.97 -14.73 -0.49
CA LEU A 202 10.96 -13.71 -1.54
C LEU A 202 12.05 -12.66 -1.37
N LEU A 203 12.25 -12.15 -0.15
CA LEU A 203 13.25 -11.12 0.14
C LEU A 203 14.66 -11.65 -0.09
N LYS A 204 14.95 -12.88 0.33
CA LYS A 204 16.24 -13.54 0.09
C LYS A 204 16.51 -13.69 -1.40
N GLU A 205 15.58 -14.28 -2.16
CA GLU A 205 15.72 -14.44 -3.62
C GLU A 205 15.89 -13.08 -4.31
N TYR A 206 15.13 -12.07 -3.92
CA TYR A 206 15.20 -10.73 -4.48
C TYR A 206 16.56 -10.06 -4.20
N GLY A 207 17.08 -10.15 -2.98
CA GLY A 207 18.41 -9.65 -2.61
C GLY A 207 19.52 -10.31 -3.42
N GLU A 208 19.48 -11.64 -3.55
CA GLU A 208 20.43 -12.38 -4.39
C GLU A 208 20.40 -11.95 -5.87
N LEU A 209 19.19 -11.75 -6.41
CA LEU A 209 19.05 -11.30 -7.81
C LEU A 209 19.55 -9.86 -7.98
N CYS A 210 19.28 -8.95 -7.05
CA CYS A 210 19.81 -7.59 -7.07
C CYS A 210 21.33 -7.57 -6.99
N SER A 211 21.92 -8.38 -6.10
CA SER A 211 23.37 -8.53 -5.97
C SER A 211 24.01 -9.02 -7.27
N LYS A 212 23.47 -10.08 -7.89
CA LYS A 212 23.93 -10.61 -9.20
C LYS A 212 23.82 -9.59 -10.33
N ALA A 213 22.79 -8.76 -10.30
CA ALA A 213 22.57 -7.71 -11.30
C ALA A 213 23.33 -6.41 -11.00
N GLN A 214 24.01 -6.31 -9.85
CA GLN A 214 24.69 -5.10 -9.36
C GLN A 214 23.73 -3.89 -9.23
N VAL A 215 22.52 -4.13 -8.76
CA VAL A 215 21.47 -3.14 -8.54
C VAL A 215 21.17 -3.08 -7.04
N ASN A 216 21.05 -1.88 -6.49
CA ASN A 216 20.59 -1.71 -5.11
C ASN A 216 19.13 -2.13 -5.00
N PRO A 217 18.77 -2.99 -4.03
CA PRO A 217 17.38 -3.37 -3.82
C PRO A 217 16.54 -2.17 -3.37
N ALA A 218 15.30 -2.12 -3.85
CA ALA A 218 14.31 -1.16 -3.38
C ALA A 218 13.81 -1.55 -1.97
N THR A 219 13.36 -0.57 -1.19
CA THR A 219 12.77 -0.79 0.14
C THR A 219 11.50 -1.63 0.02
N VAL A 220 11.26 -2.56 0.96
CA VAL A 220 10.03 -3.35 1.00
C VAL A 220 9.19 -2.98 2.21
N ILE A 221 7.99 -2.49 1.96
CA ILE A 221 7.03 -2.10 2.98
C ILE A 221 6.07 -3.26 3.21
N LEU A 222 6.13 -3.82 4.41
CA LEU A 222 5.34 -4.95 4.84
C LEU A 222 3.96 -4.47 5.28
N SER A 223 2.90 -4.98 4.67
CA SER A 223 1.52 -4.62 4.97
C SER A 223 0.89 -5.58 5.97
N PHE A 224 0.22 -5.03 6.99
CA PHE A 224 -0.49 -5.76 8.03
C PHE A 224 -1.86 -5.14 8.26
N ALA A 225 -2.85 -5.97 8.62
CA ALA A 225 -4.19 -5.49 8.96
C ALA A 225 -4.74 -6.25 10.18
N PRO A 226 -5.42 -5.57 11.11
CA PRO A 226 -6.08 -6.25 12.23
C PRO A 226 -7.40 -6.88 11.77
N LEU A 227 -7.61 -8.14 12.15
CA LEU A 227 -8.86 -8.87 11.94
C LEU A 227 -9.65 -8.91 13.24
N LYS A 228 -10.94 -8.64 13.16
CA LYS A 228 -11.84 -8.63 14.34
C LYS A 228 -13.00 -9.61 14.23
N SER A 229 -13.30 -10.11 13.04
CA SER A 229 -14.49 -10.92 12.77
C SER A 229 -14.36 -11.79 11.52
N VAL A 230 -15.25 -12.77 11.39
CA VAL A 230 -15.40 -13.59 10.18
C VAL A 230 -15.69 -12.73 8.94
N ALA A 231 -16.39 -11.59 9.10
CA ALA A 231 -16.64 -10.69 7.98
C ALA A 231 -15.35 -10.08 7.39
N ASP A 232 -14.32 -9.88 8.23
CA ASP A 232 -13.02 -9.42 7.74
C ASP A 232 -12.32 -10.52 6.93
N LEU A 233 -12.48 -11.80 7.30
CA LEU A 233 -11.97 -12.93 6.52
C LEU A 233 -12.60 -12.99 5.12
N ASN A 234 -13.91 -12.84 5.04
CA ASN A 234 -14.62 -12.83 3.75
C ASN A 234 -14.13 -11.67 2.85
N LEU A 235 -13.77 -10.54 3.47
CA LEU A 235 -13.17 -9.42 2.73
C LEU A 235 -11.77 -9.77 2.22
N LEU A 236 -10.95 -10.46 3.03
CA LEU A 236 -9.63 -10.91 2.61
C LEU A 236 -9.71 -11.89 1.44
N ASP A 237 -10.61 -12.89 1.52
CA ASP A 237 -10.86 -13.83 0.42
C ASP A 237 -11.25 -13.09 -0.87
N PHE A 238 -12.12 -12.08 -0.76
CA PHE A 238 -12.50 -11.22 -1.89
C PHE A 238 -11.31 -10.43 -2.46
N LEU A 239 -10.37 -10.01 -1.60
CA LEU A 239 -9.15 -9.30 -2.01
C LEU A 239 -8.05 -10.24 -2.52
N GLY A 240 -8.29 -11.56 -2.52
CA GLY A 240 -7.33 -12.57 -2.94
C GLY A 240 -6.14 -12.70 -1.97
N VAL A 241 -6.38 -12.44 -0.68
CA VAL A 241 -5.41 -12.65 0.38
C VAL A 241 -5.61 -14.04 0.95
N ASP A 242 -4.63 -14.90 0.79
CA ASP A 242 -4.65 -16.23 1.40
C ASP A 242 -4.29 -16.14 2.88
N LEU A 243 -5.12 -16.71 3.72
CA LEU A 243 -4.90 -16.79 5.16
C LEU A 243 -4.83 -18.27 5.55
N PRO A 244 -3.66 -18.75 6.04
CA PRO A 244 -3.51 -20.14 6.46
C PRO A 244 -4.56 -20.55 7.48
N ASP A 245 -5.07 -21.78 7.39
CA ASP A 245 -6.14 -22.27 8.27
C ASP A 245 -5.73 -22.24 9.75
N GLU A 246 -4.49 -22.60 10.07
CA GLU A 246 -3.95 -22.51 11.43
C GLU A 246 -4.00 -21.07 11.97
N THR A 247 -3.72 -20.08 11.14
CA THR A 247 -3.78 -18.66 11.51
C THR A 247 -5.23 -18.20 11.66
N LYS A 248 -6.15 -18.65 10.79
CA LYS A 248 -7.59 -18.41 10.95
C LYS A 248 -8.10 -18.95 12.29
N ASP A 249 -7.78 -20.20 12.58
CA ASP A 249 -8.18 -20.90 13.82
C ASP A 249 -7.62 -20.17 15.04
N TYR A 250 -6.33 -19.79 15.03
CA TYR A 250 -5.72 -19.03 16.11
C TYR A 250 -6.40 -17.68 16.33
N ILE A 251 -6.66 -16.92 15.27
CA ILE A 251 -7.27 -15.58 15.39
C ILE A 251 -8.72 -15.69 15.87
N LEU A 252 -9.49 -16.66 15.39
CA LEU A 252 -10.91 -16.83 15.70
C LEU A 252 -11.21 -17.76 16.87
N GLU A 253 -10.19 -18.30 17.51
CA GLU A 253 -10.29 -19.31 18.56
C GLU A 253 -11.50 -19.12 19.50
N ASN A 254 -12.32 -20.19 19.63
CA ASN A 254 -13.44 -20.33 20.58
C ASN A 254 -14.52 -19.24 20.51
N GLU A 255 -14.88 -18.74 19.31
CA GLU A 255 -15.98 -17.78 19.12
C GLU A 255 -15.84 -16.47 19.95
N GLN A 256 -14.76 -16.28 20.70
CA GLN A 256 -14.48 -15.05 21.42
C GLN A 256 -14.01 -13.95 20.46
N VAL A 257 -14.94 -13.54 19.58
CA VAL A 257 -14.74 -12.46 18.60
C VAL A 257 -14.20 -11.18 19.25
N SER A 258 -14.53 -10.92 20.51
CA SER A 258 -14.05 -9.77 21.28
C SER A 258 -12.52 -9.73 21.48
N LYS A 259 -11.83 -10.86 21.31
CA LYS A 259 -10.36 -10.96 21.42
C LYS A 259 -9.65 -11.22 20.10
N ALA A 260 -10.38 -11.47 19.03
CA ALA A 260 -9.82 -11.78 17.71
C ALA A 260 -8.80 -10.71 17.24
N TYR A 261 -9.14 -9.44 17.38
CA TYR A 261 -8.24 -8.36 16.99
C TYR A 261 -6.93 -8.35 17.78
N LYS A 262 -6.93 -8.70 19.08
CA LYS A 262 -5.71 -8.78 19.90
C LYS A 262 -4.80 -9.92 19.44
N ARG A 263 -5.38 -11.07 19.10
CA ARG A 263 -4.63 -12.19 18.53
C ARG A 263 -4.06 -11.84 17.15
N SER A 264 -4.85 -11.18 16.33
CA SER A 264 -4.41 -10.69 15.02
C SER A 264 -3.24 -9.70 15.14
N ILE A 265 -3.30 -8.74 16.06
CA ILE A 265 -2.19 -7.80 16.33
C ILE A 265 -0.96 -8.57 16.83
N LYS A 266 -1.14 -9.50 17.76
CA LYS A 266 -0.02 -10.33 18.25
C LYS A 266 0.62 -11.14 17.13
N ASN A 267 -0.17 -11.79 16.28
CA ASN A 267 0.33 -12.51 15.11
C ASN A 267 1.16 -11.60 14.20
N ALA A 268 0.67 -10.42 13.87
CA ALA A 268 1.38 -9.45 13.04
C ALA A 268 2.73 -9.00 13.65
N LEU A 269 2.79 -8.82 14.97
CA LEU A 269 4.04 -8.51 15.69
C LEU A 269 5.04 -9.68 15.65
N ASP A 270 4.56 -10.90 15.83
CA ASP A 270 5.38 -12.10 15.78
C ASP A 270 5.93 -12.33 14.35
N VAL A 271 5.11 -12.16 13.32
CA VAL A 271 5.53 -12.22 11.90
C VAL A 271 6.58 -11.15 11.60
N LEU A 272 6.33 -9.89 11.96
CA LEU A 272 7.31 -8.82 11.74
C LEU A 272 8.64 -9.11 12.46
N LYS A 273 8.58 -9.60 13.70
CA LYS A 273 9.78 -9.95 14.48
C LYS A 273 10.59 -11.06 13.81
N ALA A 274 9.91 -12.09 13.28
CA ALA A 274 10.55 -13.18 12.55
C ALA A 274 11.26 -12.65 11.30
N ILE A 275 10.58 -11.84 10.48
CA ILE A 275 11.14 -11.21 9.27
C ILE A 275 12.36 -10.35 9.62
N MET A 276 12.27 -9.51 10.66
CA MET A 276 13.36 -8.62 11.05
C MET A 276 14.58 -9.38 11.61
N ASN A 277 14.38 -10.53 12.25
CA ASN A 277 15.47 -11.38 12.69
C ASN A 277 16.14 -12.07 11.50
N ASP A 278 15.36 -12.65 10.59
CA ASP A 278 15.86 -13.33 9.40
C ASP A 278 16.63 -12.37 8.47
N LYS A 279 16.20 -11.10 8.39
CA LYS A 279 16.85 -10.06 7.61
C LYS A 279 18.32 -9.89 7.95
N ILE A 280 18.71 -9.98 9.21
CA ILE A 280 20.08 -9.71 9.69
C ILE A 280 21.08 -10.61 8.96
N ASP A 281 20.74 -11.88 8.78
CA ASP A 281 21.64 -12.89 8.23
C ASP A 281 21.45 -13.11 6.71
N ASN A 282 20.22 -12.92 6.20
CA ASN A 282 19.85 -13.39 4.86
C ASN A 282 19.69 -12.28 3.81
N TYR A 283 19.32 -11.04 4.18
CA TYR A 283 19.11 -9.93 3.24
C TYR A 283 19.31 -8.55 3.91
N PRO A 284 20.48 -8.32 4.52
CA PRO A 284 20.76 -7.11 5.30
C PRO A 284 20.64 -5.82 4.48
N GLU A 285 20.86 -5.88 3.17
CA GLU A 285 20.83 -4.74 2.24
C GLU A 285 19.41 -4.26 1.92
N ILE A 286 18.37 -5.08 2.16
CA ILE A 286 16.99 -4.68 1.87
C ILE A 286 16.43 -3.87 3.04
N ASN A 287 16.09 -2.62 2.79
CA ASN A 287 15.40 -1.81 3.78
C ASN A 287 13.94 -2.26 3.92
N ILE A 288 13.43 -2.26 5.14
CA ILE A 288 12.07 -2.65 5.48
C ILE A 288 11.30 -1.42 5.97
N GLY A 289 10.04 -1.32 5.59
CA GLY A 289 9.06 -0.41 6.17
C GLY A 289 7.83 -1.18 6.64
N ILE A 290 6.92 -0.51 7.30
CA ILE A 290 5.68 -1.09 7.84
C ILE A 290 4.50 -0.27 7.34
N ASN A 291 3.46 -0.97 6.88
CA ASN A 291 2.17 -0.37 6.54
C ASN A 291 1.07 -1.06 7.34
N VAL A 292 0.26 -0.27 8.04
CA VAL A 292 -0.96 -0.76 8.68
C VAL A 292 -2.16 -0.41 7.82
N GLU A 293 -2.91 -1.40 7.39
CA GLU A 293 -4.05 -1.23 6.51
C GLU A 293 -5.37 -1.21 7.29
N GLN A 294 -6.17 -0.18 7.04
CA GLN A 294 -7.54 -0.14 7.49
C GLN A 294 -8.42 -0.94 6.52
N LEU A 295 -9.00 -2.07 6.96
CA LEU A 295 -9.87 -2.90 6.11
C LEU A 295 -11.27 -2.30 5.92
N THR A 296 -11.85 -1.79 7.01
CA THR A 296 -13.18 -1.19 7.01
C THR A 296 -13.20 0.04 7.93
N LYS A 297 -14.24 0.88 7.83
CA LYS A 297 -14.39 2.00 8.77
C LYS A 297 -14.42 1.53 10.23
N SER A 298 -15.04 0.39 10.49
CA SER A 298 -15.18 -0.15 11.86
C SER A 298 -13.89 -0.78 12.40
N ASN A 299 -12.87 -1.01 11.56
CA ASN A 299 -11.55 -1.51 12.00
C ASN A 299 -10.61 -0.39 12.46
N MET A 300 -10.95 0.88 12.26
CA MET A 300 -10.09 2.02 12.59
C MET A 300 -9.47 1.96 14.00
N PRO A 301 -10.22 1.71 15.10
CA PRO A 301 -9.63 1.65 16.44
C PRO A 301 -8.55 0.56 16.56
N TYR A 302 -8.76 -0.59 15.95
CA TYR A 302 -7.84 -1.73 16.00
C TYR A 302 -6.62 -1.50 15.11
N SER A 303 -6.79 -0.84 13.96
CA SER A 303 -5.67 -0.44 13.11
C SER A 303 -4.76 0.59 13.82
N ILE A 304 -5.34 1.50 14.59
CA ILE A 304 -4.57 2.44 15.43
C ILE A 304 -3.83 1.71 16.56
N GLU A 305 -4.47 0.72 17.21
CA GLU A 305 -3.81 -0.10 18.23
C GLU A 305 -2.61 -0.85 17.62
N MET A 306 -2.80 -1.52 16.48
CA MET A 306 -1.72 -2.19 15.74
C MET A 306 -0.58 -1.22 15.37
N LEU A 307 -0.92 -0.04 14.88
CA LEU A 307 0.06 1.01 14.55
C LEU A 307 0.91 1.42 15.77
N LYS A 308 0.27 1.58 16.95
CA LYS A 308 0.94 1.89 18.21
C LYS A 308 1.89 0.78 18.63
N GLU A 309 1.46 -0.47 18.55
CA GLU A 309 2.29 -1.63 18.91
C GLU A 309 3.52 -1.74 18.00
N PHE A 310 3.37 -1.57 16.68
CA PHE A 310 4.51 -1.53 15.77
C PHE A 310 5.48 -0.38 16.10
N HIS A 311 4.96 0.80 16.40
CA HIS A 311 5.81 1.93 16.77
C HIS A 311 6.61 1.67 18.06
N ILE A 312 5.97 1.08 19.08
CA ILE A 312 6.65 0.70 20.32
C ILE A 312 7.76 -0.32 20.06
N MET A 313 7.46 -1.33 19.24
CA MET A 313 8.40 -2.39 18.88
C MET A 313 9.62 -1.83 18.13
N THR A 314 9.41 -0.90 17.21
CA THR A 314 10.49 -0.32 16.39
C THR A 314 11.35 0.70 17.12
N LYS A 315 10.84 1.33 18.17
CA LYS A 315 11.63 2.26 19.03
C LYS A 315 12.53 1.57 20.04
N LYS A 316 12.30 0.31 20.35
CA LYS A 316 13.10 -0.45 21.33
C LYS A 316 14.40 -1.04 20.73
N LYS A 317 14.64 -0.80 19.47
CA LYS A 317 15.88 -1.13 18.76
C LYS A 317 16.74 0.11 18.57
#